data_1d00bfb1e401d7b9f89b7e4ab3b818fd
#
_entry.id   1d00bfb1e401d7b9f89b7e4ab3b818fd
#
_cell.length_a   1.000
_cell.length_b   1.000
_cell.length_c   1.000
_cell.angle_alpha   90.00
_cell.angle_beta   90.00
_cell.angle_gamma   90.00
#
_symmetry.space_group_name_H-M   'P 1'
#
loop_
_entity.id
_entity.type
_entity.pdbx_description
1 polymer ?
#
loop_
_entity_poly.entity_id
_entity_poly.type
_entity_poly.pdbx_seq_one_letter_code
_entity_poly.pdbx_strand_id
1 'polypeptide(L)'
;LQGLLDVLVNVRMTVARLEGGGLWVHNPVAPTKELVGMVKELEKRYGAVKHIVVGSAAIEHKIYSGPFSKAFPNADVWLPPKNWTFPVDVPLETYVPFYPQGSPKTLPMQSIGGEQNVPWANEIEHAVLQVGGSSLRGFKDPWFVDTAFYLKRTKTVVLTDVMEKVSQQAPPVCQINPQPLLVRAMDEPDKVPANTSQARSDGWGKTVLFGLLFNPNAVEFEFSGDIANDLLDGFKWDPSWRADFDALVAKPMFVPPILAVLAFPRRRDEVKRWSNIVTSWDFTSIIPSHLDGPFNATPDEFTAAMDFALTATPYEQFGANAQSLIDVDKLSVDLKSLEVPKPLSPELITPPKPAQEAVEIVLDAASEQ
;
A
#
# COMPACT_ATOMS: atom_id res chain seq x y z
N LEU A 1 3.71 -13.09 1.93
CA LEU A 1 4.85 -13.30 1.03
C LEU A 1 6.07 -13.69 1.86
N GLN A 2 6.52 -14.92 1.68
CA GLN A 2 7.86 -15.34 2.12
C GLN A 2 8.78 -14.97 0.94
N GLY A 3 9.43 -13.82 1.04
CA GLY A 3 10.30 -13.31 -0.02
C GLY A 3 11.72 -13.78 0.12
N LEU A 4 12.59 -13.29 -0.76
CA LEU A 4 14.03 -13.36 -0.61
C LEU A 4 14.40 -12.80 0.78
N LEU A 5 15.24 -13.47 1.58
CA LEU A 5 15.62 -13.08 2.94
C LEU A 5 14.60 -13.44 4.05
N ASP A 6 13.66 -14.36 3.83
CA ASP A 6 12.65 -14.78 4.82
C ASP A 6 11.85 -13.64 5.47
N VAL A 7 11.63 -12.55 4.73
CA VAL A 7 10.77 -11.46 5.18
C VAL A 7 9.31 -11.88 5.01
N LEU A 8 8.65 -12.21 6.12
CA LEU A 8 7.26 -12.63 6.14
C LEU A 8 6.35 -11.43 6.30
N VAL A 9 5.83 -10.92 5.18
CA VAL A 9 4.78 -9.89 5.16
C VAL A 9 3.50 -10.48 4.57
N ASN A 10 2.37 -10.23 5.23
CA ASN A 10 1.07 -10.64 4.70
C ASN A 10 0.68 -9.82 3.48
N VAL A 11 -0.03 -10.45 2.55
CA VAL A 11 -0.73 -9.76 1.45
C VAL A 11 -2.21 -10.05 1.57
N ARG A 12 -3.03 -9.04 1.42
CA ARG A 12 -4.49 -9.12 1.58
C ARG A 12 -5.19 -8.91 0.25
N MET A 13 -6.10 -9.83 -0.08
CA MET A 13 -7.11 -9.68 -1.10
C MET A 13 -8.39 -9.18 -0.44
N THR A 14 -9.07 -8.20 -1.05
CA THR A 14 -10.38 -7.73 -0.59
C THR A 14 -11.46 -8.16 -1.57
N VAL A 15 -12.55 -8.72 -1.06
CA VAL A 15 -13.72 -9.11 -1.85
C VAL A 15 -14.93 -8.32 -1.40
N ALA A 16 -15.57 -7.58 -2.33
CA ALA A 16 -16.77 -6.84 -2.08
C ALA A 16 -17.95 -7.44 -2.88
N ARG A 17 -19.13 -7.52 -2.24
CA ARG A 17 -20.38 -7.86 -2.92
C ARG A 17 -20.95 -6.60 -3.58
N LEU A 18 -21.28 -6.69 -4.85
CA LEU A 18 -21.97 -5.64 -5.60
C LEU A 18 -23.51 -5.72 -5.37
N GLU A 19 -24.17 -4.57 -5.35
CA GLU A 19 -25.63 -4.47 -5.14
C GLU A 19 -26.40 -5.16 -6.26
N GLY A 20 -25.95 -4.98 -7.50
CA GLY A 20 -26.50 -5.68 -8.67
C GLY A 20 -26.14 -7.16 -8.78
N GLY A 21 -25.62 -7.76 -7.68
CA GLY A 21 -25.13 -9.14 -7.61
C GLY A 21 -23.74 -9.31 -8.24
N GLY A 22 -23.02 -10.32 -7.80
CA GLY A 22 -21.64 -10.62 -8.18
C GLY A 22 -20.60 -10.03 -7.22
N LEU A 23 -19.34 -10.37 -7.47
CA LEU A 23 -18.21 -10.03 -6.62
C LEU A 23 -17.21 -9.13 -7.36
N TRP A 24 -16.70 -8.16 -6.65
CA TRP A 24 -15.56 -7.33 -7.00
C TRP A 24 -14.38 -7.75 -6.13
N VAL A 25 -13.23 -8.04 -6.74
CA VAL A 25 -12.04 -8.58 -6.08
C VAL A 25 -10.88 -7.64 -6.29
N HIS A 26 -10.28 -7.15 -5.21
CA HIS A 26 -9.10 -6.28 -5.23
C HIS A 26 -7.85 -7.06 -4.83
N ASN A 27 -6.77 -6.88 -5.58
CA ASN A 27 -5.45 -7.46 -5.38
C ASN A 27 -5.50 -8.98 -5.09
N PRO A 28 -5.85 -9.80 -6.09
CA PRO A 28 -6.00 -11.24 -5.88
C PRO A 28 -4.68 -11.86 -5.41
N VAL A 29 -4.77 -12.77 -4.44
CA VAL A 29 -3.64 -13.57 -3.97
C VAL A 29 -3.60 -14.93 -4.67
N ALA A 30 -2.58 -15.75 -4.40
CA ALA A 30 -2.38 -17.05 -5.06
C ALA A 30 -3.65 -17.90 -5.05
N PRO A 31 -4.18 -18.35 -6.23
CA PRO A 31 -5.42 -19.09 -6.34
C PRO A 31 -5.22 -20.56 -5.95
N THR A 32 -4.93 -20.80 -4.67
CA THR A 32 -4.89 -22.15 -4.12
C THR A 32 -6.27 -22.83 -4.22
N LYS A 33 -6.32 -24.15 -4.15
CA LYS A 33 -7.60 -24.88 -4.16
C LYS A 33 -8.53 -24.42 -3.05
N GLU A 34 -7.97 -24.12 -1.87
CA GLU A 34 -8.71 -23.61 -0.72
C GLU A 34 -9.29 -22.22 -1.02
N LEU A 35 -8.46 -21.25 -1.45
CA LEU A 35 -8.92 -19.91 -1.77
C LEU A 35 -9.99 -19.91 -2.85
N VAL A 36 -9.76 -20.65 -3.95
CA VAL A 36 -10.75 -20.79 -5.02
C VAL A 36 -12.05 -21.38 -4.50
N GLY A 37 -11.98 -22.39 -3.61
CA GLY A 37 -13.13 -22.97 -2.92
C GLY A 37 -13.90 -21.92 -2.11
N MET A 38 -13.20 -21.12 -1.30
CA MET A 38 -13.82 -20.04 -0.50
C MET A 38 -14.53 -19.00 -1.38
N VAL A 39 -13.88 -18.57 -2.46
CA VAL A 39 -14.50 -17.59 -3.38
C VAL A 39 -15.70 -18.19 -4.11
N LYS A 40 -15.66 -19.46 -4.51
CA LYS A 40 -16.81 -20.16 -5.10
C LYS A 40 -18.00 -20.28 -4.14
N GLU A 41 -17.77 -20.45 -2.85
CA GLU A 41 -18.86 -20.40 -1.85
C GLU A 41 -19.48 -18.98 -1.76
N LEU A 42 -18.67 -17.93 -1.91
CA LEU A 42 -19.20 -16.55 -2.02
C LEU A 42 -19.99 -16.36 -3.32
N GLU A 43 -19.53 -16.94 -4.46
CA GLU A 43 -20.27 -16.87 -5.73
C GLU A 43 -21.65 -17.51 -5.63
N LYS A 44 -21.79 -18.64 -4.93
CA LYS A 44 -23.11 -19.29 -4.71
C LYS A 44 -24.10 -18.40 -3.98
N ARG A 45 -23.61 -17.52 -3.10
CA ARG A 45 -24.45 -16.65 -2.27
C ARG A 45 -24.73 -15.31 -2.92
N TYR A 46 -23.76 -14.76 -3.66
CA TYR A 46 -23.77 -13.35 -4.07
C TYR A 46 -23.65 -13.17 -5.59
N GLY A 47 -23.46 -14.25 -6.35
CA GLY A 47 -23.25 -14.21 -7.80
C GLY A 47 -21.77 -14.24 -8.17
N ALA A 48 -21.50 -14.46 -9.45
CA ALA A 48 -20.16 -14.68 -10.00
C ALA A 48 -19.17 -13.55 -9.70
N VAL A 49 -17.86 -13.86 -9.67
CA VAL A 49 -16.81 -12.84 -9.73
C VAL A 49 -16.95 -12.09 -11.06
N LYS A 50 -17.27 -10.81 -11.01
CA LYS A 50 -17.45 -9.94 -12.19
C LYS A 50 -16.21 -9.16 -12.52
N HIS A 51 -15.49 -8.69 -11.49
CA HIS A 51 -14.35 -7.79 -11.66
C HIS A 51 -13.20 -8.23 -10.75
N ILE A 52 -12.02 -8.33 -11.36
CA ILE A 52 -10.74 -8.53 -10.70
C ILE A 52 -9.95 -7.24 -10.92
N VAL A 53 -9.64 -6.54 -9.85
CA VAL A 53 -9.04 -5.22 -9.92
C VAL A 53 -7.70 -5.23 -9.20
N VAL A 54 -6.65 -4.81 -9.88
CA VAL A 54 -5.33 -4.61 -9.28
C VAL A 54 -5.15 -3.12 -9.08
N GLY A 55 -4.88 -2.70 -7.85
CA GLY A 55 -4.76 -1.29 -7.50
C GLY A 55 -3.37 -0.70 -7.69
N SER A 56 -2.33 -1.54 -7.78
CA SER A 56 -0.93 -1.12 -7.71
C SER A 56 -0.11 -1.60 -8.92
N ALA A 57 1.00 -0.91 -9.16
CA ALA A 57 2.01 -1.35 -10.12
C ALA A 57 2.98 -2.38 -9.54
N ALA A 58 3.02 -2.57 -8.21
CA ALA A 58 3.93 -3.50 -7.56
C ALA A 58 3.68 -4.96 -7.98
N ILE A 59 4.76 -5.70 -8.20
CA ILE A 59 4.70 -7.04 -8.80
C ILE A 59 3.95 -8.04 -7.92
N GLU A 60 4.09 -7.96 -6.61
CA GLU A 60 3.45 -8.83 -5.62
C GLU A 60 1.93 -8.77 -5.67
N HIS A 61 1.35 -7.66 -6.12
CA HIS A 61 -0.10 -7.49 -6.28
C HIS A 61 -0.59 -7.93 -7.67
N LYS A 62 0.29 -7.94 -8.67
CA LYS A 62 -0.06 -8.28 -10.06
C LYS A 62 0.17 -9.74 -10.42
N ILE A 63 1.17 -10.37 -9.81
CA ILE A 63 1.65 -11.70 -10.21
C ILE A 63 0.55 -12.77 -10.19
N TYR A 64 -0.44 -12.62 -9.32
CA TYR A 64 -1.55 -13.58 -9.23
C TYR A 64 -2.79 -13.17 -10.00
N SER A 65 -2.83 -11.99 -10.64
CA SER A 65 -3.99 -11.54 -11.44
C SER A 65 -4.29 -12.52 -12.59
N GLY A 66 -3.26 -12.99 -13.29
CA GLY A 66 -3.39 -13.98 -14.35
C GLY A 66 -3.89 -15.34 -13.87
N PRO A 67 -3.19 -16.02 -12.95
CA PRO A 67 -3.62 -17.28 -12.40
C PRO A 67 -5.03 -17.21 -11.77
N PHE A 68 -5.36 -16.13 -11.07
CA PHE A 68 -6.67 -15.93 -10.47
C PHE A 68 -7.76 -15.74 -11.54
N SER A 69 -7.51 -14.98 -12.59
CA SER A 69 -8.46 -14.80 -13.70
C SER A 69 -8.75 -16.11 -14.45
N LYS A 70 -7.76 -17.02 -14.52
CA LYS A 70 -7.99 -18.37 -15.08
C LYS A 70 -8.93 -19.23 -14.23
N ALA A 71 -8.96 -19.01 -12.92
CA ALA A 71 -9.91 -19.67 -12.02
C ALA A 71 -11.33 -19.07 -12.10
N PHE A 72 -11.43 -17.80 -12.54
CA PHE A 72 -12.68 -17.04 -12.70
C PHE A 72 -12.75 -16.39 -14.08
N PRO A 73 -12.88 -17.19 -15.16
CA PRO A 73 -12.65 -16.74 -16.56
C PRO A 73 -13.72 -15.79 -17.10
N ASN A 74 -14.85 -15.63 -16.42
CA ASN A 74 -15.90 -14.69 -16.79
C ASN A 74 -15.73 -13.30 -16.18
N ALA A 75 -14.69 -13.09 -15.38
CA ALA A 75 -14.40 -11.82 -14.74
C ALA A 75 -13.58 -10.92 -15.64
N ASP A 76 -13.96 -9.66 -15.73
CA ASP A 76 -13.12 -8.61 -16.33
C ASP A 76 -11.93 -8.30 -15.41
N VAL A 77 -10.72 -8.21 -15.96
CA VAL A 77 -9.54 -7.78 -15.24
C VAL A 77 -9.28 -6.30 -15.52
N TRP A 78 -9.05 -5.53 -14.46
CA TRP A 78 -8.82 -4.09 -14.49
C TRP A 78 -7.48 -3.75 -13.86
N LEU A 79 -6.70 -2.93 -14.54
CA LEU A 79 -5.37 -2.50 -14.13
C LEU A 79 -5.29 -0.97 -14.13
N PRO A 80 -4.47 -0.33 -13.28
CA PRO A 80 -4.27 1.11 -13.35
C PRO A 80 -3.61 1.50 -14.68
N PRO A 81 -3.79 2.73 -15.15
CA PRO A 81 -3.10 3.21 -16.33
C PRO A 81 -1.59 3.21 -16.11
N LYS A 82 -0.82 3.06 -17.18
CA LYS A 82 0.64 2.92 -17.12
C LYS A 82 1.07 1.82 -16.16
N ASN A 83 0.57 0.63 -16.43
CA ASN A 83 0.81 -0.58 -15.64
C ASN A 83 2.28 -0.99 -15.67
N TRP A 84 3.07 -0.33 -14.86
CA TRP A 84 4.48 -0.55 -14.71
C TRP A 84 4.77 -1.61 -13.64
N THR A 85 5.94 -2.25 -13.70
CA THR A 85 6.34 -3.26 -12.73
C THR A 85 7.58 -2.81 -11.98
N PHE A 86 7.40 -2.39 -10.72
CA PHE A 86 8.55 -2.09 -9.86
C PHE A 86 9.33 -3.37 -9.51
N PRO A 87 10.67 -3.38 -9.49
CA PRO A 87 11.57 -2.27 -9.79
C PRO A 87 11.95 -2.12 -11.27
N VAL A 88 11.45 -2.96 -12.16
CA VAL A 88 11.78 -2.98 -13.58
C VAL A 88 10.52 -2.80 -14.41
N ASP A 89 10.53 -1.86 -15.36
CA ASP A 89 9.41 -1.65 -16.30
C ASP A 89 9.34 -2.81 -17.31
N VAL A 90 8.73 -3.90 -16.88
CA VAL A 90 8.50 -5.07 -17.72
C VAL A 90 7.01 -5.13 -18.04
N PRO A 91 6.63 -5.14 -19.34
CA PRO A 91 5.22 -5.29 -19.71
C PRO A 91 4.62 -6.56 -19.12
N LEU A 92 3.35 -6.48 -18.68
CA LEU A 92 2.67 -7.62 -18.06
C LEU A 92 2.64 -8.85 -18.98
N GLU A 93 2.64 -8.63 -20.29
CA GLU A 93 2.67 -9.64 -21.34
C GLU A 93 3.93 -10.54 -21.29
N THR A 94 5.03 -10.03 -20.76
CA THR A 94 6.27 -10.83 -20.59
C THR A 94 6.14 -11.87 -19.48
N TYR A 95 5.17 -11.72 -18.58
CA TYR A 95 4.85 -12.71 -17.56
C TYR A 95 3.80 -13.71 -18.06
N VAL A 96 4.06 -14.38 -19.19
CA VAL A 96 3.08 -15.24 -19.88
C VAL A 96 2.33 -16.21 -18.96
N PRO A 97 2.94 -16.87 -17.94
CA PRO A 97 2.19 -17.71 -17.02
C PRO A 97 1.22 -16.91 -16.12
N PHE A 98 1.49 -15.63 -15.92
CA PHE A 98 0.77 -14.74 -15.01
C PHE A 98 -0.14 -13.75 -15.74
N TYR A 99 -0.11 -13.72 -17.08
CA TYR A 99 -0.94 -12.83 -17.88
C TYR A 99 -2.43 -13.16 -17.69
N PRO A 100 -3.29 -12.16 -17.43
CA PRO A 100 -4.72 -12.35 -17.27
C PRO A 100 -5.39 -12.94 -18.51
N GLN A 101 -6.48 -13.67 -18.34
CA GLN A 101 -7.33 -14.08 -19.45
C GLN A 101 -8.02 -12.87 -20.08
N GLY A 102 -8.12 -12.88 -21.39
CA GLY A 102 -8.65 -11.75 -22.14
C GLY A 102 -7.68 -10.55 -22.15
N SER A 103 -8.15 -9.43 -22.67
CA SER A 103 -7.41 -8.16 -22.63
C SER A 103 -7.77 -7.40 -21.37
N PRO A 104 -6.83 -7.13 -20.47
CA PRO A 104 -7.10 -6.32 -19.30
C PRO A 104 -7.62 -4.93 -19.68
N LYS A 105 -8.60 -4.45 -18.92
CA LYS A 105 -9.16 -3.09 -19.06
C LYS A 105 -8.35 -2.11 -18.22
N THR A 106 -8.25 -0.88 -18.69
CA THR A 106 -7.55 0.19 -17.97
C THR A 106 -8.53 0.95 -17.09
N LEU A 107 -8.19 1.14 -15.80
CA LEU A 107 -8.91 2.03 -14.90
C LEU A 107 -8.77 3.48 -15.40
N PRO A 108 -9.83 4.30 -15.40
CA PRO A 108 -9.66 5.74 -15.48
C PRO A 108 -8.93 6.29 -14.27
N MET A 109 -8.37 7.51 -14.38
CA MET A 109 -7.62 8.11 -13.26
C MET A 109 -8.48 8.31 -12.00
N GLN A 110 -9.78 8.51 -12.18
CA GLN A 110 -10.74 8.63 -11.09
C GLN A 110 -12.16 8.32 -11.55
N SER A 111 -13.02 7.92 -10.61
CA SER A 111 -14.45 7.83 -10.81
C SER A 111 -15.16 8.48 -9.62
N ILE A 112 -15.53 9.76 -9.75
CA ILE A 112 -16.18 10.53 -8.69
C ILE A 112 -17.56 10.97 -9.20
N GLY A 113 -18.56 10.98 -8.29
CA GLY A 113 -19.88 11.51 -8.59
C GLY A 113 -20.68 10.70 -9.62
N GLY A 114 -20.31 9.44 -9.86
CA GLY A 114 -21.03 8.58 -10.83
C GLY A 114 -20.67 8.82 -12.29
N GLU A 115 -19.63 9.57 -12.59
CA GLU A 115 -19.04 9.62 -13.93
C GLU A 115 -18.45 8.26 -14.29
N GLN A 116 -19.10 7.60 -15.25
CA GLN A 116 -19.08 6.15 -15.39
C GLN A 116 -18.12 5.70 -16.46
N ASN A 117 -16.89 5.41 -16.05
CA ASN A 117 -15.98 4.65 -16.89
C ASN A 117 -15.74 3.22 -16.38
N VAL A 118 -16.34 2.85 -15.24
CA VAL A 118 -16.26 1.51 -14.66
C VAL A 118 -17.64 1.00 -14.23
N PRO A 119 -17.94 -0.30 -14.38
CA PRO A 119 -19.29 -0.85 -14.16
C PRO A 119 -19.82 -0.73 -12.72
N TRP A 120 -18.94 -0.47 -11.76
CA TRP A 120 -19.24 -0.37 -10.33
C TRP A 120 -19.19 1.05 -9.76
N ALA A 121 -19.08 2.09 -10.60
CA ALA A 121 -18.88 3.48 -10.17
C ALA A 121 -19.96 4.00 -9.20
N ASN A 122 -21.17 3.50 -9.30
CA ASN A 122 -22.27 3.86 -8.38
C ASN A 122 -22.01 3.40 -6.93
N GLU A 123 -21.29 2.28 -6.75
CA GLU A 123 -21.07 1.62 -5.47
C GLU A 123 -19.64 1.80 -4.93
N ILE A 124 -18.66 1.89 -5.84
CA ILE A 124 -17.24 2.00 -5.50
C ILE A 124 -16.63 3.13 -6.32
N GLU A 125 -16.23 4.20 -5.66
CA GLU A 125 -15.42 5.26 -6.26
C GLU A 125 -13.95 4.90 -6.22
N HIS A 126 -13.13 5.51 -7.10
CA HIS A 126 -11.70 5.32 -7.04
C HIS A 126 -10.93 6.57 -7.47
N ALA A 127 -9.68 6.63 -7.03
CA ALA A 127 -8.70 7.63 -7.44
C ALA A 127 -7.33 6.96 -7.58
N VAL A 128 -6.71 7.09 -8.76
CA VAL A 128 -5.38 6.56 -9.05
C VAL A 128 -4.33 7.60 -8.68
N LEU A 129 -3.35 7.18 -7.87
CA LEU A 129 -2.12 7.92 -7.61
C LEU A 129 -1.04 7.42 -8.55
N GLN A 130 -0.41 8.33 -9.27
CA GLN A 130 0.79 8.04 -10.07
C GLN A 130 1.91 8.97 -9.63
N VAL A 131 3.01 8.38 -9.16
CA VAL A 131 4.19 9.13 -8.73
C VAL A 131 5.34 8.80 -9.66
N GLY A 132 5.82 9.81 -10.37
CA GLY A 132 7.01 9.74 -11.18
C GLY A 132 8.21 10.38 -10.51
N GLY A 133 9.26 10.62 -11.27
CA GLY A 133 10.46 11.28 -10.80
C GLY A 133 11.76 10.50 -11.06
N SER A 134 11.69 9.46 -11.88
CA SER A 134 12.86 8.76 -12.37
C SER A 134 13.41 9.43 -13.63
N SER A 135 14.71 9.60 -13.68
CA SER A 135 15.47 10.04 -14.87
C SER A 135 16.24 8.90 -15.54
N LEU A 136 16.19 7.68 -15.00
CA LEU A 136 16.86 6.53 -15.59
C LEU A 136 16.24 6.14 -16.93
N ARG A 137 17.10 5.95 -17.95
CA ARG A 137 16.69 5.32 -19.20
C ARG A 137 16.24 3.89 -18.91
N GLY A 138 14.99 3.56 -19.28
CA GLY A 138 14.37 2.26 -19.03
C GLY A 138 13.41 2.23 -17.83
N PHE A 139 13.48 3.20 -16.93
CA PHE A 139 12.43 3.44 -15.95
C PHE A 139 11.51 4.52 -16.51
N LYS A 140 10.30 4.13 -16.84
CA LYS A 140 9.29 5.09 -17.30
C LYS A 140 8.64 5.75 -16.09
N ASP A 141 8.30 7.00 -16.28
CA ASP A 141 7.49 7.73 -15.34
C ASP A 141 5.99 7.44 -15.60
N PRO A 142 5.19 7.07 -14.60
CA PRO A 142 5.47 6.94 -13.16
C PRO A 142 6.14 5.60 -12.79
N TRP A 143 6.90 5.58 -11.68
CA TRP A 143 7.50 4.37 -11.13
C TRP A 143 6.74 3.80 -9.92
N PHE A 144 5.85 4.57 -9.32
CA PHE A 144 4.93 4.12 -8.28
C PHE A 144 3.49 4.45 -8.68
N VAL A 145 2.61 3.46 -8.56
CA VAL A 145 1.17 3.59 -8.81
C VAL A 145 0.42 2.87 -7.71
N ASP A 146 -0.54 3.55 -7.11
CA ASP A 146 -1.52 2.98 -6.19
C ASP A 146 -2.92 3.55 -6.49
N THR A 147 -3.95 2.82 -6.13
CA THR A 147 -5.33 3.24 -6.32
C THR A 147 -6.12 3.09 -5.03
N ALA A 148 -6.71 4.20 -4.59
CA ALA A 148 -7.68 4.16 -3.51
C ALA A 148 -9.06 3.81 -4.08
N PHE A 149 -9.77 2.88 -3.43
CA PHE A 149 -11.15 2.50 -3.73
C PHE A 149 -12.05 2.76 -2.54
N TYR A 150 -13.09 3.56 -2.72
CA TYR A 150 -14.07 3.85 -1.67
C TYR A 150 -15.33 3.01 -1.84
N LEU A 151 -15.52 2.03 -0.98
CA LEU A 151 -16.71 1.20 -0.90
C LEU A 151 -17.79 1.99 -0.14
N LYS A 152 -18.71 2.64 -0.85
CA LYS A 152 -19.70 3.58 -0.29
C LYS A 152 -20.58 2.96 0.78
N ARG A 153 -21.08 1.74 0.53
CA ARG A 153 -21.98 1.04 1.43
C ARG A 153 -21.39 0.77 2.82
N THR A 154 -20.09 0.46 2.88
CA THR A 154 -19.39 0.13 4.13
C THR A 154 -18.55 1.30 4.65
N LYS A 155 -18.54 2.43 3.93
CA LYS A 155 -17.69 3.58 4.23
C LYS A 155 -16.23 3.18 4.43
N THR A 156 -15.72 2.34 3.56
CA THR A 156 -14.39 1.75 3.68
C THR A 156 -13.52 2.15 2.50
N VAL A 157 -12.32 2.66 2.77
CA VAL A 157 -11.30 2.85 1.75
C VAL A 157 -10.42 1.60 1.69
N VAL A 158 -10.24 1.06 0.49
CA VAL A 158 -9.29 -0.03 0.20
C VAL A 158 -8.09 0.57 -0.50
N LEU A 159 -6.90 0.30 0.03
CA LEU A 159 -5.61 0.80 -0.46
C LEU A 159 -4.66 -0.37 -0.70
N THR A 160 -3.56 -0.11 -1.41
CA THR A 160 -2.50 -1.11 -1.55
C THR A 160 -1.36 -0.81 -0.58
N ASP A 161 -0.52 0.20 -0.89
CA ASP A 161 0.75 0.43 -0.19
C ASP A 161 0.89 1.85 0.40
N VAL A 162 -0.05 2.77 0.11
CA VAL A 162 0.13 4.20 0.47
C VAL A 162 -0.02 4.45 1.96
N MET A 163 -0.85 3.68 2.65
CA MET A 163 -1.16 3.90 4.06
C MET A 163 -1.14 2.58 4.81
N GLU A 164 -0.36 2.52 5.87
CA GLU A 164 -0.15 1.31 6.66
C GLU A 164 -0.40 1.56 8.14
N LYS A 165 -0.66 0.46 8.83
CA LYS A 165 -0.72 0.38 10.29
C LYS A 165 0.00 -0.88 10.77
N VAL A 166 0.68 -0.77 11.91
CA VAL A 166 1.41 -1.89 12.53
C VAL A 166 0.78 -2.24 13.87
N SER A 167 0.54 -3.52 14.10
CA SER A 167 0.16 -4.05 15.41
C SER A 167 1.37 -4.65 16.14
N GLN A 168 1.30 -4.70 17.47
CA GLN A 168 2.31 -5.34 18.32
C GLN A 168 2.49 -6.83 18.00
N GLN A 169 1.45 -7.49 17.51
CA GLN A 169 1.46 -8.91 17.16
C GLN A 169 1.40 -9.08 15.65
N ALA A 170 2.11 -10.09 15.15
CA ALA A 170 2.02 -10.46 13.74
C ALA A 170 0.58 -10.83 13.36
N PRO A 171 0.13 -10.49 12.13
CA PRO A 171 -1.16 -10.91 11.63
C PRO A 171 -1.40 -12.43 11.78
N PRO A 172 -2.65 -12.89 11.98
CA PRO A 172 -2.94 -14.32 12.21
C PRO A 172 -2.37 -15.24 11.15
N VAL A 173 -2.36 -14.84 9.88
CA VAL A 173 -1.79 -15.63 8.77
C VAL A 173 -0.29 -15.88 8.95
N CYS A 174 0.46 -14.93 9.50
CA CYS A 174 1.88 -15.07 9.80
C CYS A 174 2.14 -16.00 11.00
N GLN A 175 1.13 -16.24 11.84
CA GLN A 175 1.21 -17.11 13.01
C GLN A 175 0.97 -18.59 12.66
N ILE A 176 0.41 -18.91 11.50
CA ILE A 176 0.11 -20.30 11.06
C ILE A 176 1.42 -21.10 10.94
N ASN A 177 2.44 -20.51 10.32
CA ASN A 177 3.80 -21.03 10.31
C ASN A 177 4.73 -19.99 10.95
N PRO A 178 5.04 -20.11 12.25
CA PRO A 178 5.82 -19.11 12.96
C PRO A 178 7.33 -19.20 12.70
N GLN A 179 7.81 -20.21 11.97
CA GLN A 179 9.24 -20.41 11.74
C GLN A 179 9.97 -19.16 11.21
N PRO A 180 9.44 -18.43 10.21
CA PRO A 180 10.10 -17.21 9.74
C PRO A 180 10.19 -16.12 10.81
N LEU A 181 9.17 -16.01 11.69
CA LEU A 181 9.21 -15.08 12.83
C LEU A 181 10.28 -15.49 13.84
N LEU A 182 10.43 -16.78 14.12
CA LEU A 182 11.43 -17.27 15.07
C LEU A 182 12.85 -17.07 14.53
N VAL A 183 13.08 -17.29 13.24
CA VAL A 183 14.37 -16.99 12.60
C VAL A 183 14.69 -15.50 12.73
N ARG A 184 13.73 -14.62 12.46
CA ARG A 184 13.93 -13.17 12.63
C ARG A 184 14.07 -12.72 14.09
N ALA A 185 13.59 -13.50 15.05
CA ALA A 185 13.75 -13.21 16.46
C ALA A 185 15.16 -13.51 17.00
N MET A 186 16.02 -14.18 16.21
CA MET A 186 17.38 -14.52 16.63
C MET A 186 18.18 -13.25 16.99
N ASP A 187 18.92 -13.33 18.10
CA ASP A 187 19.89 -12.31 18.53
C ASP A 187 21.32 -12.82 18.36
N GLU A 188 21.50 -14.13 18.16
CA GLU A 188 22.77 -14.80 17.91
C GLU A 188 22.62 -15.75 16.72
N PRO A 189 23.62 -15.85 15.84
CA PRO A 189 23.62 -16.83 14.74
C PRO A 189 23.34 -18.25 15.26
N ASP A 190 22.63 -19.04 14.46
CA ASP A 190 22.34 -20.47 14.71
C ASP A 190 21.51 -20.77 15.97
N LYS A 191 21.00 -19.77 16.66
CA LYS A 191 20.24 -19.97 17.90
C LYS A 191 18.79 -19.51 17.78
N VAL A 192 17.98 -20.34 17.10
CA VAL A 192 16.54 -20.08 17.00
C VAL A 192 15.90 -20.16 18.38
N PRO A 193 15.22 -19.10 18.84
CA PRO A 193 14.59 -19.11 20.16
C PRO A 193 13.43 -20.11 20.22
N ALA A 194 13.08 -20.52 21.46
CA ALA A 194 11.89 -21.33 21.69
C ALA A 194 10.63 -20.62 21.16
N ASN A 195 9.68 -21.39 20.60
CA ASN A 195 8.45 -20.88 20.04
C ASN A 195 7.50 -20.37 21.13
N THR A 196 7.72 -19.13 21.56
CA THR A 196 6.88 -18.40 22.51
C THR A 196 6.17 -17.24 21.84
N SER A 197 5.11 -16.73 22.47
CA SER A 197 4.41 -15.52 22.02
C SER A 197 5.36 -14.32 21.93
N GLN A 198 6.27 -14.19 22.89
CA GLN A 198 7.27 -13.12 22.90
C GLN A 198 8.25 -13.25 21.73
N ALA A 199 8.81 -14.44 21.49
CA ALA A 199 9.71 -14.66 20.36
C ALA A 199 9.05 -14.36 19.01
N ARG A 200 7.77 -14.71 18.84
CA ARG A 200 7.02 -14.36 17.62
C ARG A 200 6.81 -12.85 17.49
N SER A 201 6.52 -12.16 18.61
CA SER A 201 6.37 -10.70 18.60
C SER A 201 7.70 -10.00 18.31
N ASP A 202 8.80 -10.49 18.87
CA ASP A 202 10.14 -9.97 18.60
C ASP A 202 10.52 -10.15 17.12
N GLY A 203 10.30 -11.34 16.59
CA GLY A 203 10.53 -11.59 15.17
C GLY A 203 9.65 -10.76 14.26
N TRP A 204 8.40 -10.50 14.66
CA TRP A 204 7.51 -9.60 13.93
C TRP A 204 8.04 -8.16 13.93
N GLY A 205 8.42 -7.62 15.09
CA GLY A 205 8.97 -6.26 15.18
C GLY A 205 10.21 -6.07 14.31
N LYS A 206 11.15 -7.02 14.36
CA LYS A 206 12.34 -7.01 13.51
C LYS A 206 11.99 -7.14 12.02
N THR A 207 11.02 -8.00 11.66
CA THR A 207 10.53 -8.13 10.27
C THR A 207 9.94 -6.82 9.75
N VAL A 208 9.12 -6.16 10.54
CA VAL A 208 8.48 -4.88 10.17
C VAL A 208 9.52 -3.78 9.99
N LEU A 209 10.43 -3.61 10.95
CA LEU A 209 11.48 -2.60 10.85
C LEU A 209 12.35 -2.83 9.62
N PHE A 210 12.79 -4.06 9.38
CA PHE A 210 13.59 -4.39 8.21
C PHE A 210 12.82 -4.19 6.90
N GLY A 211 11.57 -4.65 6.84
CA GLY A 211 10.73 -4.56 5.63
C GLY A 211 10.36 -3.12 5.26
N LEU A 212 10.18 -2.24 6.24
CA LEU A 212 9.81 -0.84 6.02
C LEU A 212 11.00 0.08 5.80
N LEU A 213 12.13 -0.20 6.45
CA LEU A 213 13.27 0.72 6.54
C LEU A 213 14.52 0.18 5.80
N PHE A 214 14.48 -1.05 5.30
CA PHE A 214 15.55 -1.80 4.62
C PHE A 214 16.80 -2.04 5.48
N ASN A 215 17.34 -1.02 6.10
CA ASN A 215 18.45 -1.11 7.03
C ASN A 215 18.18 -0.15 8.20
N PRO A 216 17.36 -0.55 9.18
CA PRO A 216 17.10 0.26 10.35
C PRO A 216 18.37 0.48 11.16
N ASN A 217 18.45 1.61 11.87
CA ASN A 217 19.65 2.02 12.62
C ASN A 217 20.08 0.99 13.70
N ALA A 218 19.11 0.21 14.18
CA ALA A 218 19.36 -0.85 15.17
C ALA A 218 19.93 -2.15 14.56
N VAL A 219 20.25 -2.20 13.26
CA VAL A 219 20.81 -3.39 12.60
C VAL A 219 22.25 -3.16 12.19
N GLU A 220 23.14 -4.03 12.64
CA GLU A 220 24.50 -4.17 12.14
C GLU A 220 24.59 -5.42 11.26
N PHE A 221 25.25 -5.28 10.10
CA PHE A 221 25.54 -6.41 9.24
C PHE A 221 26.94 -6.95 9.53
N GLU A 222 27.02 -8.19 9.97
CA GLU A 222 28.29 -8.90 10.09
C GLU A 222 28.46 -9.84 8.88
N PHE A 223 29.44 -9.54 8.02
CA PHE A 223 29.77 -10.39 6.88
C PHE A 223 30.85 -11.39 7.24
N SER A 224 30.52 -12.67 7.27
CA SER A 224 31.48 -13.77 7.49
C SER A 224 32.21 -14.17 6.20
N GLY A 225 31.69 -13.76 5.04
CA GLY A 225 32.13 -14.17 3.72
C GLY A 225 31.34 -15.33 3.11
N ASP A 226 30.39 -15.89 3.85
CA ASP A 226 29.40 -16.83 3.34
C ASP A 226 28.08 -16.10 3.07
N ILE A 227 27.93 -15.62 1.83
CA ILE A 227 26.80 -14.78 1.41
C ILE A 227 25.45 -15.43 1.72
N ALA A 228 25.34 -16.75 1.65
CA ALA A 228 24.08 -17.44 1.89
C ALA A 228 23.67 -17.40 3.39
N ASN A 229 24.64 -17.60 4.27
CA ASN A 229 24.42 -17.52 5.72
C ASN A 229 24.37 -16.06 6.19
N ASP A 230 25.24 -15.19 5.68
CA ASP A 230 25.26 -13.77 6.02
C ASP A 230 23.91 -13.08 5.72
N LEU A 231 23.22 -13.46 4.64
CA LEU A 231 21.90 -12.95 4.31
C LEU A 231 20.77 -13.46 5.25
N LEU A 232 20.96 -14.58 5.92
CA LEU A 232 19.98 -15.16 6.82
C LEU A 232 20.29 -14.82 8.30
N ASP A 233 21.57 -14.89 8.69
CA ASP A 233 22.01 -14.88 10.08
C ASP A 233 22.94 -13.69 10.43
N GLY A 234 23.39 -12.91 9.40
CA GLY A 234 24.33 -11.80 9.59
C GLY A 234 23.71 -10.53 10.21
N PHE A 235 22.48 -10.62 10.68
CA PHE A 235 21.78 -9.47 11.29
C PHE A 235 21.95 -9.47 12.80
N LYS A 236 22.76 -8.57 13.31
CA LYS A 236 22.85 -8.30 14.75
C LYS A 236 21.99 -7.10 15.11
N TRP A 237 21.10 -7.28 16.09
CA TRP A 237 20.17 -6.26 16.50
C TRP A 237 20.61 -5.60 17.80
N ASP A 238 20.76 -4.27 17.78
CA ASP A 238 20.87 -3.49 19.00
C ASP A 238 19.52 -3.49 19.73
N PRO A 239 19.49 -3.63 21.07
CA PRO A 239 18.23 -3.68 21.83
C PRO A 239 17.29 -2.48 21.66
N SER A 240 17.80 -1.35 21.13
CA SER A 240 16.97 -0.16 20.81
C SER A 240 15.88 -0.42 19.76
N TRP A 241 15.99 -1.50 18.97
CA TRP A 241 14.98 -1.86 17.98
C TRP A 241 13.56 -1.94 18.57
N ARG A 242 13.41 -2.30 19.86
CA ARG A 242 12.10 -2.38 20.51
C ARG A 242 11.44 -1.02 20.61
N ALA A 243 12.20 0.00 21.01
CA ALA A 243 11.69 1.36 21.08
C ALA A 243 11.29 1.91 19.70
N ASP A 244 12.05 1.57 18.65
CA ASP A 244 11.74 1.94 17.28
C ASP A 244 10.46 1.27 16.78
N PHE A 245 10.31 -0.03 17.07
CA PHE A 245 9.10 -0.77 16.74
C PHE A 245 7.87 -0.23 17.50
N ASP A 246 8.00 0.00 18.80
CA ASP A 246 6.94 0.58 19.63
C ASP A 246 6.52 1.96 19.12
N ALA A 247 7.47 2.76 18.65
CA ALA A 247 7.17 4.06 18.02
C ALA A 247 6.36 3.94 16.73
N LEU A 248 6.59 2.89 15.93
CA LEU A 248 5.75 2.60 14.75
C LEU A 248 4.35 2.12 15.15
N VAL A 249 4.27 1.22 16.12
CA VAL A 249 2.98 0.70 16.64
C VAL A 249 2.12 1.81 17.24
N ALA A 250 2.73 2.79 17.88
CA ALA A 250 2.03 3.94 18.46
C ALA A 250 1.39 4.86 17.42
N LYS A 251 1.81 4.81 16.16
CA LYS A 251 1.18 5.59 15.09
C LYS A 251 -0.19 5.03 14.75
N PRO A 252 -1.24 5.85 14.69
CA PRO A 252 -2.57 5.38 14.28
C PRO A 252 -2.56 4.83 12.85
N MET A 253 -1.79 5.44 11.98
CA MET A 253 -1.44 5.04 10.61
C MET A 253 -0.26 5.87 10.13
N PHE A 254 0.40 5.44 9.06
CA PHE A 254 1.51 6.18 8.48
C PHE A 254 1.73 5.82 7.00
N VAL A 255 2.35 6.74 6.26
CA VAL A 255 2.87 6.46 4.92
C VAL A 255 4.18 5.69 5.06
N PRO A 256 4.36 4.55 4.34
CA PRO A 256 5.60 3.79 4.39
C PRO A 256 6.85 4.63 4.10
N PRO A 257 7.95 4.39 4.84
CA PRO A 257 9.17 5.20 4.72
C PRO A 257 9.71 5.33 3.31
N ILE A 258 9.68 4.26 2.52
CA ILE A 258 10.12 4.28 1.12
C ILE A 258 9.34 5.29 0.28
N LEU A 259 8.04 5.42 0.50
CA LEU A 259 7.19 6.38 -0.21
C LEU A 259 7.43 7.79 0.29
N ALA A 260 7.50 7.97 1.61
CA ALA A 260 7.68 9.28 2.23
C ALA A 260 9.05 9.89 1.91
N VAL A 261 10.11 9.07 1.76
CA VAL A 261 11.47 9.54 1.51
C VAL A 261 11.84 9.53 0.02
N LEU A 262 11.52 8.46 -0.71
CA LEU A 262 11.99 8.30 -2.09
C LEU A 262 10.96 8.72 -3.15
N ALA A 263 9.66 8.50 -2.90
CA ALA A 263 8.63 8.73 -3.92
C ALA A 263 7.99 10.12 -3.82
N PHE A 264 7.32 10.38 -2.72
CA PHE A 264 6.46 11.55 -2.54
C PHE A 264 7.19 12.89 -2.63
N PRO A 265 8.44 13.04 -2.14
CA PRO A 265 9.15 14.30 -2.24
C PRO A 265 9.32 14.85 -3.66
N ARG A 266 9.17 14.03 -4.68
CA ARG A 266 9.30 14.42 -6.08
C ARG A 266 8.01 14.90 -6.71
N ARG A 267 6.88 14.52 -6.13
CA ARG A 267 5.52 14.79 -6.66
C ARG A 267 4.55 15.18 -5.54
N ARG A 268 5.01 16.00 -4.60
CA ARG A 268 4.21 16.41 -3.42
C ARG A 268 2.84 16.96 -3.81
N ASP A 269 2.77 17.77 -4.86
CA ASP A 269 1.53 18.39 -5.32
C ASP A 269 0.53 17.38 -5.85
N GLU A 270 1.00 16.42 -6.64
CA GLU A 270 0.16 15.33 -7.16
C GLU A 270 -0.35 14.44 -6.04
N VAL A 271 0.53 14.09 -5.10
CA VAL A 271 0.17 13.30 -3.91
C VAL A 271 -0.84 14.05 -3.05
N LYS A 272 -0.66 15.36 -2.82
CA LYS A 272 -1.60 16.17 -2.04
C LYS A 272 -2.97 16.29 -2.72
N ARG A 273 -3.01 16.51 -4.05
CA ARG A 273 -4.27 16.55 -4.79
C ARG A 273 -5.00 15.22 -4.72
N TRP A 274 -4.29 14.11 -4.88
CA TRP A 274 -4.87 12.77 -4.72
C TRP A 274 -5.38 12.55 -3.29
N SER A 275 -4.60 12.91 -2.28
CA SER A 275 -5.02 12.84 -0.88
C SER A 275 -6.31 13.62 -0.63
N ASN A 276 -6.43 14.84 -1.19
CA ASN A 276 -7.65 15.65 -1.08
C ASN A 276 -8.88 14.98 -1.73
N ILE A 277 -8.67 14.20 -2.80
CA ILE A 277 -9.76 13.41 -3.39
C ILE A 277 -10.18 12.30 -2.41
N VAL A 278 -9.23 11.54 -1.89
CA VAL A 278 -9.51 10.44 -0.95
C VAL A 278 -10.23 10.96 0.30
N THR A 279 -9.78 12.08 0.85
CA THR A 279 -10.35 12.67 2.05
C THR A 279 -11.69 13.40 1.83
N SER A 280 -12.09 13.58 0.57
CA SER A 280 -13.46 14.03 0.26
C SER A 280 -14.52 12.93 0.46
N TRP A 281 -14.11 11.68 0.60
CA TRP A 281 -15.00 10.55 0.88
C TRP A 281 -15.29 10.46 2.38
N ASP A 282 -16.54 10.12 2.73
CA ASP A 282 -17.00 9.95 4.12
C ASP A 282 -16.72 8.52 4.62
N PHE A 283 -15.44 8.15 4.72
CA PHE A 283 -15.05 6.83 5.20
C PHE A 283 -14.82 6.78 6.71
N THR A 284 -14.96 5.57 7.27
CA THR A 284 -14.76 5.27 8.70
C THR A 284 -13.78 4.14 8.93
N SER A 285 -13.29 3.50 7.85
CA SER A 285 -12.28 2.43 7.95
C SER A 285 -11.40 2.36 6.71
N ILE A 286 -10.21 1.77 6.90
CA ILE A 286 -9.24 1.51 5.84
C ILE A 286 -8.89 0.02 5.84
N ILE A 287 -8.71 -0.53 4.64
CA ILE A 287 -8.17 -1.88 4.38
C ILE A 287 -6.93 -1.73 3.50
N PRO A 288 -5.71 -1.78 4.05
CA PRO A 288 -4.49 -1.85 3.27
C PRO A 288 -4.22 -3.28 2.79
N SER A 289 -3.35 -3.46 1.80
CA SER A 289 -2.97 -4.80 1.34
C SER A 289 -1.95 -5.49 2.23
N HIS A 290 -1.22 -4.74 3.05
CA HIS A 290 -0.20 -5.27 3.95
C HIS A 290 -0.52 -5.01 5.43
N LEU A 291 0.32 -5.51 6.30
CA LEU A 291 0.38 -5.30 7.75
C LEU A 291 -1.00 -5.45 8.44
N ASP A 292 -1.34 -4.51 9.32
CA ASP A 292 -2.61 -4.58 10.08
C ASP A 292 -3.78 -4.06 9.23
N GLY A 293 -4.96 -4.61 9.47
CA GLY A 293 -6.20 -4.18 8.81
C GLY A 293 -7.28 -5.26 8.83
N PRO A 294 -8.57 -4.87 8.69
CA PRO A 294 -9.05 -3.48 8.60
C PRO A 294 -8.86 -2.70 9.90
N PHE A 295 -8.75 -1.38 9.80
CA PHE A 295 -8.70 -0.52 10.97
C PHE A 295 -9.59 0.72 10.81
N ASN A 296 -10.09 1.27 11.93
CA ASN A 296 -10.87 2.49 11.94
C ASN A 296 -9.99 3.68 11.59
N ALA A 297 -10.48 4.54 10.73
CA ALA A 297 -9.82 5.77 10.31
C ALA A 297 -10.83 6.77 9.76
N THR A 298 -10.58 8.04 10.00
CA THR A 298 -11.37 9.15 9.47
C THR A 298 -10.61 9.89 8.37
N PRO A 299 -11.30 10.68 7.52
CA PRO A 299 -10.65 11.57 6.56
C PRO A 299 -9.65 12.54 7.21
N ASP A 300 -9.94 13.04 8.41
CA ASP A 300 -9.05 13.97 9.11
C ASP A 300 -7.77 13.28 9.59
N GLU A 301 -7.87 12.07 10.13
CA GLU A 301 -6.69 11.27 10.52
C GLU A 301 -5.84 10.89 9.31
N PHE A 302 -6.48 10.54 8.19
CA PHE A 302 -5.77 10.28 6.93
C PHE A 302 -5.07 11.54 6.41
N THR A 303 -5.75 12.70 6.45
CA THR A 303 -5.16 13.99 6.08
C THR A 303 -3.93 14.29 6.93
N ALA A 304 -4.05 14.12 8.25
CA ALA A 304 -2.92 14.38 9.17
C ALA A 304 -1.70 13.49 8.85
N ALA A 305 -1.92 12.18 8.58
CA ALA A 305 -0.84 11.26 8.23
C ALA A 305 -0.19 11.62 6.89
N MET A 306 -0.99 11.97 5.88
CA MET A 306 -0.50 12.39 4.56
C MET A 306 0.26 13.72 4.63
N ASP A 307 -0.28 14.73 5.32
CA ASP A 307 0.36 16.03 5.47
C ASP A 307 1.68 15.92 6.23
N PHE A 308 1.73 15.08 7.28
CA PHE A 308 2.97 14.78 7.98
C PHE A 308 4.02 14.13 7.04
N ALA A 309 3.62 13.18 6.21
CA ALA A 309 4.51 12.55 5.24
C ALA A 309 5.00 13.51 4.14
N LEU A 310 4.21 14.53 3.79
CA LEU A 310 4.57 15.50 2.76
C LEU A 310 5.39 16.69 3.27
N THR A 311 5.32 17.01 4.55
CA THR A 311 5.92 18.25 5.10
C THR A 311 7.04 18.01 6.10
N ALA A 312 6.96 16.94 6.92
CA ALA A 312 8.00 16.63 7.89
C ALA A 312 9.25 16.04 7.23
N THR A 313 10.38 16.26 7.85
CA THR A 313 11.64 15.64 7.42
C THR A 313 11.62 14.13 7.68
N PRO A 314 12.42 13.33 6.97
CA PRO A 314 12.54 11.89 7.25
C PRO A 314 12.93 11.58 8.71
N TYR A 315 13.79 12.41 9.32
CA TYR A 315 14.16 12.24 10.73
C TYR A 315 13.00 12.50 11.71
N GLU A 316 12.15 13.50 11.44
CA GLU A 316 10.92 13.72 12.24
C GLU A 316 9.94 12.58 12.10
N GLN A 317 9.90 11.93 10.93
CA GLN A 317 8.98 10.82 10.66
C GLN A 317 9.45 9.50 11.26
N PHE A 318 10.75 9.17 11.14
CA PHE A 318 11.29 7.83 11.40
C PHE A 318 12.56 7.83 12.27
N GLY A 319 12.95 8.99 12.83
CA GLY A 319 14.16 9.09 13.65
C GLY A 319 15.42 8.68 12.89
N ALA A 320 16.42 8.17 13.60
CA ALA A 320 17.68 7.71 13.01
C ALA A 320 17.49 6.57 11.98
N ASN A 321 16.39 5.83 12.05
CA ASN A 321 16.08 4.76 11.10
C ASN A 321 15.86 5.25 9.67
N ALA A 322 15.65 6.56 9.47
CA ALA A 322 15.54 7.16 8.13
C ALA A 322 16.89 7.24 7.39
N GLN A 323 18.03 7.10 8.09
CA GLN A 323 19.36 7.40 7.53
C GLN A 323 19.64 6.61 6.25
N SER A 324 19.40 5.31 6.25
CA SER A 324 19.65 4.46 5.06
C SER A 324 18.85 4.91 3.84
N LEU A 325 17.58 5.28 4.04
CA LEU A 325 16.74 5.77 2.94
C LEU A 325 17.20 7.17 2.48
N ILE A 326 17.66 8.03 3.37
CA ILE A 326 18.23 9.34 3.05
C ILE A 326 19.50 9.17 2.22
N ASP A 327 20.37 8.23 2.58
CA ASP A 327 21.60 7.95 1.85
C ASP A 327 21.30 7.38 0.45
N VAL A 328 20.32 6.49 0.34
CA VAL A 328 19.83 5.96 -0.95
C VAL A 328 19.22 7.09 -1.78
N ASP A 329 18.43 7.98 -1.19
CA ASP A 329 17.85 9.15 -1.87
C ASP A 329 18.94 10.05 -2.44
N LYS A 330 19.89 10.44 -1.61
CA LYS A 330 21.03 11.27 -2.00
C LYS A 330 21.86 10.64 -3.12
N LEU A 331 22.25 9.37 -2.95
CA LEU A 331 22.99 8.63 -3.97
C LEU A 331 22.21 8.56 -5.29
N SER A 332 20.91 8.32 -5.22
CA SER A 332 20.06 8.25 -6.40
C SER A 332 19.95 9.57 -7.14
N VAL A 333 19.93 10.69 -6.43
CA VAL A 333 19.98 12.04 -7.01
C VAL A 333 21.36 12.34 -7.61
N ASP A 334 22.44 12.02 -6.90
CA ASP A 334 23.81 12.23 -7.37
C ASP A 334 24.11 11.42 -8.66
N LEU A 335 23.57 10.20 -8.73
CA LEU A 335 23.64 9.35 -9.93
C LEU A 335 22.62 9.74 -11.02
N LYS A 336 21.79 10.75 -10.79
CA LYS A 336 20.71 11.18 -11.68
C LYS A 336 19.71 10.06 -12.01
N SER A 337 19.51 9.14 -11.09
CA SER A 337 18.52 8.08 -11.21
C SER A 337 17.15 8.50 -10.71
N LEU A 338 17.13 9.43 -9.77
CA LEU A 338 15.92 10.10 -9.31
C LEU A 338 16.04 11.60 -9.44
N GLU A 339 14.91 12.28 -9.68
CA GLU A 339 14.83 13.75 -9.68
C GLU A 339 15.07 14.31 -8.28
N VAL A 340 15.52 15.56 -8.22
CA VAL A 340 15.62 16.29 -6.94
C VAL A 340 14.22 16.47 -6.33
N PRO A 341 14.07 16.27 -5.02
CA PRO A 341 12.83 16.58 -4.31
C PRO A 341 12.34 18.00 -4.55
N LYS A 342 11.03 18.20 -4.67
CA LYS A 342 10.37 19.50 -4.88
C LYS A 342 9.56 19.88 -3.64
N PRO A 343 9.54 21.16 -3.23
CA PRO A 343 8.66 21.59 -2.14
C PRO A 343 7.19 21.42 -2.52
N LEU A 344 6.33 21.27 -1.52
CA LEU A 344 4.89 21.37 -1.69
C LEU A 344 4.51 22.81 -2.02
N SER A 345 3.65 23.02 -3.02
CA SER A 345 3.18 24.34 -3.41
C SER A 345 2.39 25.03 -2.29
N PRO A 346 2.67 26.31 -2.00
CA PRO A 346 2.04 27.01 -0.88
C PRO A 346 0.51 27.00 -0.89
N GLU A 347 -0.11 27.04 -2.07
CA GLU A 347 -1.58 26.98 -2.23
C GLU A 347 -2.20 25.66 -1.78
N LEU A 348 -1.41 24.58 -1.72
CA LEU A 348 -1.86 23.28 -1.24
C LEU A 348 -1.62 23.06 0.25
N ILE A 349 -0.82 23.92 0.89
CA ILE A 349 -0.59 23.90 2.34
C ILE A 349 -1.75 24.58 3.07
N THR A 350 -2.35 25.61 2.44
CA THR A 350 -3.50 26.32 3.03
C THR A 350 -4.75 25.45 2.89
N PRO A 351 -5.51 25.21 3.97
CA PRO A 351 -6.78 24.52 3.84
C PRO A 351 -7.65 25.27 2.82
N PRO A 352 -8.39 24.56 1.95
CA PRO A 352 -9.30 25.21 1.03
C PRO A 352 -10.22 26.12 1.87
N LYS A 353 -10.37 27.40 1.45
CA LYS A 353 -11.37 28.26 2.07
C LYS A 353 -12.70 27.50 2.07
N PRO A 354 -13.38 27.41 3.23
CA PRO A 354 -14.70 26.81 3.23
C PRO A 354 -15.48 27.47 2.12
N ALA A 355 -16.12 26.66 1.27
CA ALA A 355 -16.98 27.17 0.23
C ALA A 355 -17.90 28.19 0.91
N GLN A 356 -17.76 29.47 0.55
CA GLN A 356 -18.72 30.48 1.02
C GLN A 356 -20.07 29.94 0.57
N GLU A 357 -20.86 29.51 1.53
CA GLU A 357 -22.26 29.19 1.28
C GLU A 357 -22.83 30.28 0.43
N ALA A 358 -23.32 29.93 -0.74
CA ALA A 358 -24.20 30.75 -1.55
C ALA A 358 -25.56 30.85 -0.79
N VAL A 359 -25.54 31.54 0.34
CA VAL A 359 -26.70 31.94 1.13
C VAL A 359 -26.73 33.46 1.08
N GLU A 360 -27.05 33.95 -0.10
CA GLU A 360 -27.67 35.25 -0.29
C GLU A 360 -28.29 35.23 -1.68
N ILE A 361 -29.55 35.03 -1.74
CA ILE A 361 -30.57 35.54 -2.65
C ILE A 361 -31.79 34.60 -2.59
N VAL A 362 -32.53 34.63 -1.50
CA VAL A 362 -34.03 34.48 -1.50
C VAL A 362 -34.57 35.07 -0.20
N LEU A 363 -34.53 36.36 -0.03
CA LEU A 363 -35.35 37.12 0.91
C LEU A 363 -35.55 38.53 0.37
N ASP A 364 -36.19 38.67 -0.80
CA ASP A 364 -36.84 39.90 -1.19
C ASP A 364 -37.83 39.65 -2.36
N ALA A 365 -38.86 38.86 -2.04
CA ALA A 365 -40.04 38.77 -2.93
C ALA A 365 -41.30 38.36 -2.12
N ALA A 366 -41.50 38.92 -0.95
CA ALA A 366 -42.77 38.77 -0.20
C ALA A 366 -43.08 40.02 0.59
N SER A 367 -43.05 41.20 -0.08
CA SER A 367 -43.68 42.42 0.44
C SER A 367 -44.13 43.29 -0.73
N GLU A 368 -45.12 42.83 -1.47
CA GLU A 368 -46.06 43.64 -2.26
C GLU A 368 -47.12 42.68 -2.85
N GLN A 369 -48.17 42.41 -2.07
CA GLN A 369 -49.59 42.45 -2.41
C GLN A 369 -50.42 41.90 -1.26
#